data_7949fa7e7c1b667820c03fa23f4de70b
#
_entry.id   7949fa7e7c1b667820c03fa23f4de70b
#
_cell.length_a   1.000
_cell.length_b   1.000
_cell.length_c   1.000
_cell.angle_alpha   90.00
_cell.angle_beta   90.00
_cell.angle_gamma   90.00
#
_symmetry.space_group_name_H-M   'P 1'
#
loop_
_entity.id
_entity.type
_entity.pdbx_description
1 polymer ?
#
loop_
_entity_poly.entity_id
_entity_poly.type
_entity_poly.pdbx_seq_one_letter_code
_entity_poly.pdbx_strand_id
1 'polypeptide(L)'
;MKKIVLLSLALFSVAALRADGPVDWAQYGRYELQNAVLDRPVEVVFMGNSITDSWIRVDPDFFERNGFLDRGISGQTTVQMLARFRSDVIDLKPQVVVILAGINDIARNNG
;
A
#
# COMPACT_ATOMS: atom_id res chain seq x y z
N MET A 1 7.55 38.19 22.55
CA MET A 1 6.81 38.28 21.28
C MET A 1 7.62 37.81 20.06
N LYS A 2 8.88 38.23 19.91
CA LYS A 2 9.74 37.77 18.78
C LYS A 2 9.93 36.24 18.72
N LYS A 3 10.03 35.57 19.88
CA LYS A 3 10.18 34.10 19.95
C LYS A 3 8.93 33.33 19.48
N ILE A 4 7.76 33.86 19.70
CA ILE A 4 6.46 33.23 19.31
C ILE A 4 6.29 33.31 17.79
N VAL A 5 6.68 34.44 17.17
CA VAL A 5 6.61 34.64 15.72
C VAL A 5 7.56 33.69 14.97
N LEU A 6 8.77 33.48 15.52
CA LEU A 6 9.75 32.55 14.95
C LEU A 6 9.25 31.08 15.03
N LEU A 7 8.62 30.71 16.14
CA LEU A 7 8.06 29.37 16.31
C LEU A 7 6.88 29.13 15.35
N SER A 8 6.04 30.12 15.12
CA SER A 8 4.93 30.05 14.17
C SER A 8 5.42 29.88 12.73
N LEU A 9 6.47 30.62 12.34
CA LEU A 9 7.10 30.48 11.02
C LEU A 9 7.75 29.10 10.82
N ALA A 10 8.39 28.57 11.85
CA ALA A 10 9.00 27.22 11.79
C ALA A 10 7.93 26.14 11.62
N LEU A 11 6.82 26.24 12.32
CA LEU A 11 5.69 25.30 12.19
C LEU A 11 5.06 25.37 10.80
N PHE A 12 4.90 26.55 10.24
CA PHE A 12 4.38 26.74 8.89
C PHE A 12 5.31 26.14 7.84
N SER A 13 6.62 26.33 7.97
CA SER A 13 7.62 25.74 7.06
C SER A 13 7.59 24.22 7.08
N VAL A 14 7.44 23.58 8.24
CA VAL A 14 7.32 22.14 8.36
C VAL A 14 6.04 21.62 7.70
N ALA A 15 4.94 22.32 7.84
CA ALA A 15 3.68 21.96 7.16
C ALA A 15 3.80 22.07 5.63
N ALA A 16 4.45 23.12 5.12
CA ALA A 16 4.71 23.31 3.69
C ALA A 16 5.60 22.19 3.12
N LEU A 17 6.66 21.80 3.85
CA LEU A 17 7.54 20.69 3.45
C LEU A 17 6.79 19.36 3.36
N ARG A 18 5.81 19.12 4.23
CA ARG A 18 4.97 17.91 4.16
C ARG A 18 4.01 17.92 2.98
N ALA A 19 3.49 19.09 2.59
CA ALA A 19 2.61 19.24 1.44
C ALA A 19 3.34 18.95 0.12
N ASP A 20 4.65 19.27 0.06
CA ASP A 20 5.51 19.09 -1.11
C ASP A 20 6.36 17.81 -1.02
N GLY A 21 5.95 16.84 -0.20
CA GLY A 21 6.64 15.57 -0.03
C GLY A 21 6.72 14.75 -1.32
N PRO A 22 7.65 13.80 -1.39
CA PRO A 22 7.80 12.96 -2.58
C PRO A 22 6.52 12.17 -2.86
N VAL A 23 6.22 11.97 -4.14
CA VAL A 23 5.10 11.15 -4.58
C VAL A 23 5.34 9.71 -4.12
N ASP A 24 4.33 9.11 -3.53
CA ASP A 24 4.35 7.68 -3.14
C ASP A 24 4.12 6.81 -4.39
N TRP A 25 5.18 6.64 -5.16
CA TRP A 25 5.15 5.95 -6.45
C TRP A 25 4.65 4.51 -6.35
N ALA A 26 5.03 3.79 -5.31
CA ALA A 26 4.61 2.41 -5.08
C ALA A 26 3.35 2.31 -4.21
N GLN A 27 2.83 3.43 -3.75
CA GLN A 27 1.67 3.52 -2.87
C GLN A 27 1.84 2.71 -1.57
N TYR A 28 2.95 2.92 -0.89
CA TYR A 28 3.21 2.33 0.43
C TYR A 28 2.12 2.66 1.45
N GLY A 29 1.55 3.86 1.36
CA GLY A 29 0.50 4.33 2.26
C GLY A 29 -0.83 3.63 2.08
N ARG A 30 -1.07 2.96 0.96
CA ARG A 30 -2.37 2.36 0.65
C ARG A 30 -2.84 1.39 1.73
N TYR A 31 -1.98 0.52 2.20
CA TYR A 31 -2.29 -0.51 3.19
C TYR A 31 -1.59 -0.34 4.52
N GLU A 32 -0.85 0.75 4.71
CA GLU A 32 -0.05 1.01 5.90
C GLU A 32 -0.87 0.90 7.19
N LEU A 33 -2.02 1.58 7.25
CA LEU A 33 -2.88 1.56 8.43
C LEU A 33 -3.47 0.17 8.67
N GLN A 34 -3.95 -0.49 7.64
CA GLN A 34 -4.49 -1.84 7.75
C GLN A 34 -3.43 -2.83 8.24
N ASN A 35 -2.19 -2.70 7.74
CA ASN A 35 -1.08 -3.54 8.18
C ASN A 35 -0.74 -3.29 9.66
N ALA A 36 -0.76 -2.03 10.10
CA ALA A 36 -0.42 -1.65 11.47
C ALA A 36 -1.40 -2.18 12.51
N VAL A 37 -2.66 -2.36 12.17
CA VAL A 37 -3.71 -2.81 13.10
C VAL A 37 -3.99 -4.31 13.04
N LEU A 38 -3.22 -5.06 12.25
CA LEU A 38 -3.37 -6.52 12.21
C LEU A 38 -3.01 -7.13 13.57
N ASP A 39 -3.94 -7.90 14.12
CA ASP A 39 -3.84 -8.49 15.45
C ASP A 39 -3.98 -10.02 15.43
N ARG A 40 -3.91 -10.63 14.26
CA ARG A 40 -4.06 -12.06 14.06
C ARG A 40 -3.03 -12.61 13.07
N PRO A 41 -2.74 -13.92 13.11
CA PRO A 41 -1.92 -14.54 12.09
C PRO A 41 -2.56 -14.40 10.70
N VAL A 42 -1.72 -14.15 9.69
CA VAL A 42 -2.14 -14.03 8.31
C VAL A 42 -1.92 -15.35 7.60
N GLU A 43 -2.98 -15.91 7.05
CA GLU A 43 -2.89 -17.16 6.30
C GLU A 43 -2.51 -16.92 4.85
N VAL A 44 -3.28 -16.09 4.13
CA VAL A 44 -3.06 -15.82 2.72
C VAL A 44 -3.10 -14.33 2.44
N VAL A 45 -2.11 -13.85 1.69
CA VAL A 45 -2.09 -12.51 1.12
C VAL A 45 -2.23 -12.62 -0.40
N PHE A 46 -3.14 -11.84 -0.97
CA PHE A 46 -3.30 -11.69 -2.41
C PHE A 46 -2.61 -10.40 -2.85
N MET A 47 -1.48 -10.53 -3.51
CA MET A 47 -0.70 -9.43 -4.08
C MET A 47 -1.03 -9.29 -5.56
N GLY A 48 -1.36 -8.09 -6.00
CA GLY A 48 -1.69 -7.91 -7.40
C GLY A 48 -2.01 -6.47 -7.82
N ASN A 49 -2.58 -6.37 -8.99
CA ASN A 49 -2.98 -5.13 -9.65
C ASN A 49 -4.50 -4.86 -9.49
N SER A 50 -5.12 -4.27 -10.52
CA SER A 50 -6.54 -3.90 -10.49
C SER A 50 -7.49 -5.09 -10.32
N ILE A 51 -7.17 -6.25 -10.84
CA ILE A 51 -8.01 -7.45 -10.69
C ILE A 51 -8.11 -7.82 -9.21
N THR A 52 -6.98 -7.88 -8.53
CA THR A 52 -6.91 -8.15 -7.10
C THR A 52 -7.53 -7.01 -6.28
N ASP A 53 -7.19 -5.77 -6.59
CA ASP A 53 -7.74 -4.58 -5.92
C ASP A 53 -9.27 -4.53 -5.98
N SER A 54 -9.83 -4.88 -7.13
CA SER A 54 -11.29 -4.89 -7.34
C SER A 54 -12.00 -6.07 -6.69
N TRP A 55 -11.31 -7.17 -6.47
CA TRP A 55 -11.90 -8.40 -5.99
C TRP A 55 -12.62 -8.22 -4.64
N ILE A 56 -11.99 -7.57 -3.68
CA ILE A 56 -12.60 -7.33 -2.37
C ILE A 56 -13.87 -6.48 -2.45
N ARG A 57 -13.98 -5.61 -3.45
CA ARG A 57 -15.20 -4.81 -3.67
C ARG A 57 -16.33 -5.61 -4.29
N VAL A 58 -15.98 -6.61 -5.11
CA VAL A 58 -16.98 -7.47 -5.78
C VAL A 58 -17.43 -8.60 -4.87
N ASP A 59 -16.50 -9.18 -4.12
CA ASP A 59 -16.78 -10.30 -3.22
C ASP A 59 -16.05 -10.13 -1.88
N PRO A 60 -16.50 -9.20 -1.04
CA PRO A 60 -15.88 -8.98 0.26
C PRO A 60 -15.96 -10.19 1.18
N ASP A 61 -17.01 -11.02 1.04
CA ASP A 61 -17.21 -12.20 1.87
C ASP A 61 -16.12 -13.24 1.65
N PHE A 62 -15.57 -13.34 0.45
CA PHE A 62 -14.47 -14.26 0.16
C PHE A 62 -13.26 -13.99 1.06
N PHE A 63 -12.89 -12.73 1.20
CA PHE A 63 -11.76 -12.33 2.03
C PHE A 63 -12.08 -12.41 3.52
N GLU A 64 -13.21 -11.88 3.92
CA GLU A 64 -13.59 -11.80 5.33
C GLU A 64 -13.82 -13.19 5.92
N ARG A 65 -14.60 -14.03 5.25
CA ARG A 65 -14.94 -15.38 5.71
C ARG A 65 -13.71 -16.28 5.87
N ASN A 66 -12.73 -16.13 4.98
CA ASN A 66 -11.51 -16.91 4.99
C ASN A 66 -10.37 -16.27 5.78
N GLY A 67 -10.51 -15.02 6.21
CA GLY A 67 -9.44 -14.29 6.86
C GLY A 67 -8.27 -13.97 5.92
N PHE A 68 -8.53 -13.88 4.61
CA PHE A 68 -7.53 -13.53 3.60
C PHE A 68 -7.36 -12.03 3.50
N LEU A 69 -6.19 -11.59 3.07
CA LEU A 69 -5.89 -10.17 2.89
C LEU A 69 -5.72 -9.83 1.42
N ASP A 70 -6.45 -8.81 0.97
CA ASP A 70 -6.27 -8.22 -0.35
C ASP A 70 -5.22 -7.11 -0.28
N ARG A 71 -4.16 -7.26 -1.06
CA ARG A 71 -3.08 -6.27 -1.21
C ARG A 71 -2.90 -5.88 -2.68
N GLY A 72 -4.00 -5.86 -3.42
CA GLY A 72 -4.04 -5.37 -4.79
C GLY A 72 -4.03 -3.85 -4.86
N ILE A 73 -3.38 -3.30 -5.87
CA ILE A 73 -3.41 -1.87 -6.20
C ILE A 73 -3.53 -1.71 -7.70
N SER A 74 -4.60 -1.05 -8.12
CA SER A 74 -4.90 -0.84 -9.54
C SER A 74 -3.76 -0.14 -10.28
N GLY A 75 -3.48 -0.62 -11.48
CA GLY A 75 -2.50 -0.02 -12.38
C GLY A 75 -1.04 -0.36 -12.08
N GLN A 76 -0.75 -1.10 -11.01
CA GLN A 76 0.64 -1.36 -10.64
C GLN A 76 1.34 -2.36 -11.55
N THR A 77 2.61 -2.06 -11.80
CA THR A 77 3.57 -2.94 -12.45
C THR A 77 4.27 -3.81 -11.42
N THR A 78 5.01 -4.82 -11.89
CA THR A 78 5.78 -5.70 -11.00
C THR A 78 6.85 -4.96 -10.21
N VAL A 79 7.45 -3.91 -10.77
CA VAL A 79 8.46 -3.09 -10.07
C VAL A 79 7.83 -2.36 -8.88
N GLN A 80 6.64 -1.80 -9.05
CA GLN A 80 5.91 -1.15 -7.96
C GLN A 80 5.51 -2.15 -6.88
N MET A 81 5.02 -3.33 -7.27
CA MET A 81 4.70 -4.40 -6.32
C MET A 81 5.94 -4.86 -5.55
N LEU A 82 7.08 -5.00 -6.23
CA LEU A 82 8.34 -5.36 -5.59
C LEU A 82 8.75 -4.33 -4.54
N ALA A 83 8.61 -3.04 -4.84
CA ALA A 83 8.96 -1.97 -3.93
C ALA A 83 8.19 -2.04 -2.60
N ARG A 84 6.90 -2.43 -2.63
CA ARG A 84 6.05 -2.55 -1.43
C ARG A 84 5.91 -3.97 -0.89
N PHE A 85 6.59 -4.93 -1.49
CA PHE A 85 6.43 -6.34 -1.14
C PHE A 85 6.78 -6.65 0.30
N ARG A 86 7.82 -6.00 0.84
CA ARG A 86 8.20 -6.19 2.24
C ARG A 86 7.10 -5.76 3.20
N SER A 87 6.59 -4.54 3.06
CA SER A 87 5.60 -3.99 4.00
C SER A 87 4.22 -4.64 3.86
N ASP A 88 3.83 -4.99 2.64
CA ASP A 88 2.48 -5.49 2.36
C ASP A 88 2.37 -7.01 2.33
N VAL A 89 3.49 -7.72 2.32
CA VAL A 89 3.52 -9.19 2.29
C VAL A 89 4.47 -9.76 3.34
N ILE A 90 5.77 -9.53 3.21
CA ILE A 90 6.79 -10.24 4.03
C ILE A 90 6.59 -9.96 5.52
N ASP A 91 6.41 -8.70 5.88
CA ASP A 91 6.28 -8.28 7.28
C ASP A 91 4.97 -8.79 7.91
N LEU A 92 3.98 -9.15 7.12
CA LEU A 92 2.73 -9.75 7.58
C LEU A 92 2.88 -11.25 7.91
N LYS A 93 3.99 -11.85 7.50
CA LYS A 93 4.33 -13.27 7.75
C LYS A 93 3.23 -14.24 7.32
N PRO A 94 2.73 -14.16 6.07
CA PRO A 94 1.69 -15.05 5.61
C PRO A 94 2.23 -16.47 5.42
N GLN A 95 1.34 -17.46 5.50
CA GLN A 95 1.67 -18.83 5.14
C GLN A 95 1.73 -19.01 3.61
N VAL A 96 0.86 -18.29 2.89
CA VAL A 96 0.76 -18.36 1.42
C VAL A 96 0.64 -16.95 0.85
N VAL A 97 1.29 -16.74 -0.28
CA VAL A 97 1.11 -15.52 -1.09
C VAL A 97 0.60 -15.93 -2.46
N VAL A 98 -0.49 -15.33 -2.89
CA VAL A 98 -1.02 -15.46 -4.25
C VAL A 98 -0.65 -14.19 -5.01
N ILE A 99 0.04 -14.32 -6.13
CA ILE A 99 0.52 -13.18 -6.92
C ILE A 99 -0.13 -13.20 -8.29
N LEU A 100 -0.81 -12.11 -8.64
CA LEU A 100 -1.33 -11.85 -9.98
C LEU A 100 -0.72 -10.56 -10.49
N ALA A 101 0.28 -10.67 -11.37
CA ALA A 101 1.11 -9.55 -11.78
C ALA A 101 1.62 -9.70 -13.20
N GLY A 102 2.02 -8.59 -13.81
CA GLY A 102 2.71 -8.57 -15.11
C GLY A 102 1.92 -7.93 -16.25
N ILE A 103 0.59 -7.93 -16.20
CA ILE A 103 -0.19 -7.39 -17.31
C ILE A 103 0.05 -5.89 -17.54
N ASN A 104 0.22 -5.11 -16.48
CA ASN A 104 0.48 -3.68 -16.63
C ASN A 104 1.90 -3.40 -17.12
N ASP A 105 2.85 -4.27 -16.84
CA ASP A 105 4.19 -4.21 -17.41
C ASP A 105 4.12 -4.31 -18.93
N ILE A 106 3.37 -5.28 -19.42
CA ILE A 106 3.18 -5.51 -20.88
C ILE A 106 2.41 -4.36 -21.51
N ALA A 107 1.28 -3.96 -20.91
CA ALA A 107 0.40 -2.93 -21.46
C ALA A 107 1.05 -1.55 -21.50
N ARG A 108 1.87 -1.23 -20.53
CA ARG A 108 2.54 0.07 -20.41
C ARG A 108 3.94 0.09 -20.99
N ASN A 109 4.51 -1.07 -21.27
CA ASN A 109 5.88 -1.21 -21.75
C ASN A 109 6.91 -0.51 -20.84
N ASN A 110 6.68 -0.56 -19.53
CA ASN A 110 7.49 0.13 -18.52
C ASN A 110 7.62 -0.69 -17.23
N GLY A 111 7.83 -1.96 -17.36
CA GLY A 111 7.99 -2.91 -16.26
C GLY A 111 8.91 -2.47 -15.13
#